data_8ef73b44a5dea0fe2402ebfd989f93ee
#
_entry.id   8ef73b44a5dea0fe2402ebfd989f93ee
#
_cell.length_a   1.000
_cell.length_b   1.000
_cell.length_c   1.000
_cell.angle_alpha   90.00
_cell.angle_beta   90.00
_cell.angle_gamma   90.00
#
_symmetry.space_group_name_H-M   'P 1'
#
loop_
_entity.id
_entity.type
_entity.pdbx_description
1 polymer ?
#
loop_
_entity_poly.entity_id
_entity_poly.type
_entity_poly.pdbx_seq_one_letter_code
_entity_poly.pdbx_strand_id
1 'polypeptide(L)'
;VAIVDRNAEDGEKTAAAIRAGGGNAIFAAADVSDEASVGKAVAEVVGKLGPVTALFNHAGSIVIKPFLETTLQEWEWLMAVNVRSMFLMTKAVLPSMLKAGGGAIVCTSSISAVAATPNEVLYDTTKGACHMFARAIAVEYRERGVRCNAVCPGFIATPHGNREVEGLTKYGVDVSDPTIAMQQGRMGQPDDVAGAVVFLLSDEAKFITGTQLFVDNGFTAV
;
A
#
# COMPACT_ATOMS: atom_id res chain seq x y z
N VAL A 1 -6.12 -4.05 16.19
CA VAL A 1 -5.87 -3.46 14.87
C VAL A 1 -6.37 -2.03 14.85
N ALA A 2 -5.67 -1.11 14.16
CA ALA A 2 -6.16 0.23 13.87
C ALA A 2 -6.42 0.37 12.37
N ILE A 3 -7.60 0.82 12.01
CA ILE A 3 -7.95 1.24 10.65
C ILE A 3 -7.73 2.76 10.60
N VAL A 4 -6.86 3.19 9.70
CA VAL A 4 -6.57 4.62 9.49
C VAL A 4 -7.02 4.97 8.08
N ASP A 5 -8.03 5.82 7.94
CA ASP A 5 -8.58 6.26 6.67
C ASP A 5 -9.13 7.69 6.80
N ARG A 6 -9.23 8.40 5.68
CA ARG A 6 -9.92 9.69 5.60
C ARG A 6 -11.44 9.55 5.51
N ASN A 7 -11.92 8.41 5.00
CA ASN A 7 -13.34 8.08 4.92
C ASN A 7 -13.80 7.44 6.24
N ALA A 8 -14.49 8.24 7.06
CA ALA A 8 -14.93 7.81 8.38
C ALA A 8 -15.97 6.69 8.32
N GLU A 9 -16.85 6.69 7.32
CA GLU A 9 -17.90 5.68 7.18
C GLU A 9 -17.30 4.30 6.86
N ASP A 10 -16.46 4.21 5.84
CA ASP A 10 -15.83 2.96 5.43
C ASP A 10 -14.81 2.46 6.47
N GLY A 11 -14.07 3.38 7.09
CA GLY A 11 -13.10 3.06 8.14
C GLY A 11 -13.77 2.47 9.37
N GLU A 12 -14.85 3.10 9.86
CA GLU A 12 -15.60 2.57 11.01
C GLU A 12 -16.34 1.27 10.67
N LYS A 13 -16.90 1.14 9.47
CA LYS A 13 -17.51 -0.11 8.99
C LYS A 13 -16.52 -1.27 9.02
N THR A 14 -15.27 -1.02 8.57
CA THR A 14 -14.21 -2.03 8.59
C THR A 14 -13.82 -2.40 10.03
N ALA A 15 -13.62 -1.41 10.91
CA ALA A 15 -13.31 -1.66 12.31
C ALA A 15 -14.44 -2.42 13.01
N ALA A 16 -15.71 -2.07 12.72
CA ALA A 16 -16.87 -2.76 13.26
C ALA A 16 -16.95 -4.23 12.81
N ALA A 17 -16.64 -4.51 11.53
CA ALA A 17 -16.60 -5.89 11.01
C ALA A 17 -15.54 -6.74 11.73
N ILE A 18 -14.35 -6.19 12.00
CA ILE A 18 -13.31 -6.87 12.77
C ILE A 18 -13.78 -7.15 14.20
N ARG A 19 -14.41 -6.18 14.86
CA ARG A 19 -14.96 -6.37 16.23
C ARG A 19 -16.08 -7.42 16.26
N ALA A 20 -16.95 -7.44 15.25
CA ALA A 20 -18.00 -8.45 15.13
C ALA A 20 -17.45 -9.87 14.95
N GLY A 21 -16.25 -10.01 14.32
CA GLY A 21 -15.51 -11.25 14.23
C GLY A 21 -14.70 -11.60 15.51
N GLY A 22 -14.87 -10.86 16.63
CA GLY A 22 -14.18 -11.10 17.89
C GLY A 22 -12.78 -10.44 17.99
N GLY A 23 -12.37 -9.68 16.99
CA GLY A 23 -11.11 -8.97 17.00
C GLY A 23 -11.18 -7.64 17.76
N ASN A 24 -10.03 -7.15 18.26
CA ASN A 24 -9.92 -5.82 18.83
C ASN A 24 -9.53 -4.82 17.74
N ALA A 25 -10.41 -3.88 17.40
CA ALA A 25 -10.17 -2.88 16.37
C ALA A 25 -10.73 -1.51 16.71
N ILE A 26 -10.00 -0.47 16.30
CA ILE A 26 -10.44 0.93 16.35
C ILE A 26 -10.33 1.55 14.96
N PHE A 27 -11.11 2.58 14.72
CA PHE A 27 -10.95 3.51 13.62
C PHE A 27 -10.31 4.80 14.11
N ALA A 28 -9.35 5.35 13.36
CA ALA A 28 -8.74 6.66 13.57
C ALA A 28 -8.77 7.44 12.26
N ALA A 29 -9.50 8.54 12.22
CA ALA A 29 -9.62 9.36 11.01
C ALA A 29 -8.32 10.11 10.71
N ALA A 30 -7.78 9.95 9.50
CA ALA A 30 -6.63 10.73 9.05
C ALA A 30 -6.55 10.87 7.53
N ASP A 31 -6.15 12.06 7.09
CA ASP A 31 -5.51 12.21 5.79
C ASP A 31 -4.02 11.86 5.95
N VAL A 32 -3.62 10.71 5.40
CA VAL A 32 -2.25 10.20 5.51
C VAL A 32 -1.22 11.06 4.75
N SER A 33 -1.66 11.97 3.90
CA SER A 33 -0.80 12.93 3.22
C SER A 33 -0.49 14.20 4.04
N ASP A 34 -1.15 14.36 5.21
CA ASP A 34 -0.97 15.48 6.14
C ASP A 34 -0.25 15.04 7.42
N GLU A 35 0.88 15.67 7.74
CA GLU A 35 1.73 15.29 8.88
C GLU A 35 1.02 15.45 10.23
N ALA A 36 0.24 16.52 10.40
CA ALA A 36 -0.46 16.76 11.66
C ALA A 36 -1.59 15.75 11.87
N SER A 37 -2.31 15.41 10.81
CA SER A 37 -3.36 14.38 10.81
C SER A 37 -2.80 13.01 11.17
N VAL A 38 -1.69 12.60 10.53
CA VAL A 38 -0.97 11.35 10.85
C VAL A 38 -0.52 11.33 12.31
N GLY A 39 0.11 12.41 12.79
CA GLY A 39 0.59 12.49 14.18
C GLY A 39 -0.54 12.28 15.19
N LYS A 40 -1.70 12.90 14.98
CA LYS A 40 -2.88 12.73 15.85
C LYS A 40 -3.41 11.28 15.83
N ALA A 41 -3.57 10.71 14.64
CA ALA A 41 -4.08 9.35 14.49
C ALA A 41 -3.14 8.31 15.14
N VAL A 42 -1.83 8.41 14.92
CA VAL A 42 -0.86 7.49 15.54
C VAL A 42 -0.84 7.65 17.06
N ALA A 43 -0.91 8.87 17.59
CA ALA A 43 -1.00 9.10 19.04
C ALA A 43 -2.27 8.47 19.64
N GLU A 44 -3.41 8.61 18.96
CA GLU A 44 -4.67 7.97 19.35
C GLU A 44 -4.55 6.44 19.38
N VAL A 45 -3.98 5.86 18.30
CA VAL A 45 -3.77 4.40 18.17
C VAL A 45 -2.88 3.88 19.30
N VAL A 46 -1.75 4.55 19.56
CA VAL A 46 -0.83 4.15 20.65
C VAL A 46 -1.48 4.29 22.02
N GLY A 47 -2.27 5.34 22.23
CA GLY A 47 -3.00 5.55 23.49
C GLY A 47 -4.07 4.49 23.76
N LYS A 48 -4.75 3.99 22.73
CA LYS A 48 -5.85 3.01 22.87
C LYS A 48 -5.42 1.56 22.77
N LEU A 49 -4.44 1.25 21.92
CA LEU A 49 -4.04 -0.13 21.61
C LEU A 49 -2.61 -0.48 22.07
N GLY A 50 -1.85 0.48 22.56
CA GLY A 50 -0.45 0.29 22.91
C GLY A 50 0.50 0.44 21.72
N PRO A 51 1.75 -0.05 21.86
CA PRO A 51 2.78 0.12 20.84
C PRO A 51 2.39 -0.49 19.50
N VAL A 52 2.65 0.24 18.41
CA VAL A 52 2.49 -0.27 17.05
C VAL A 52 3.74 -1.07 16.68
N THR A 53 3.56 -2.34 16.35
CA THR A 53 4.64 -3.26 15.92
C THR A 53 4.46 -3.74 14.48
N ALA A 54 3.30 -3.50 13.86
CA ALA A 54 3.02 -3.82 12.47
C ALA A 54 2.40 -2.60 11.77
N LEU A 55 2.89 -2.27 10.58
CA LEU A 55 2.37 -1.18 9.74
C LEU A 55 2.13 -1.67 8.32
N PHE A 56 0.91 -1.52 7.83
CA PHE A 56 0.59 -1.71 6.43
C PHE A 56 0.33 -0.35 5.76
N ASN A 57 1.30 0.15 5.01
CA ASN A 57 1.18 1.33 4.16
C ASN A 57 0.43 0.95 2.88
N HIS A 58 -0.89 1.10 2.90
CA HIS A 58 -1.77 0.66 1.81
C HIS A 58 -2.46 1.82 1.09
N ALA A 59 -2.71 2.92 1.78
CA ALA A 59 -3.39 4.07 1.21
C ALA A 59 -2.72 4.52 -0.10
N GLY A 60 -3.53 4.69 -1.13
CA GLY A 60 -3.02 5.07 -2.44
C GLY A 60 -4.15 5.43 -3.42
N SER A 61 -3.76 6.03 -4.54
CA SER A 61 -4.64 6.38 -5.63
C SER A 61 -3.91 6.26 -6.96
N ILE A 62 -4.62 6.56 -8.06
CA ILE A 62 -4.11 6.47 -9.43
C ILE A 62 -4.55 7.70 -10.25
N VAL A 63 -3.70 8.11 -11.17
CA VAL A 63 -3.99 9.06 -12.25
C VAL A 63 -3.62 8.38 -13.55
N ILE A 64 -4.58 8.26 -14.47
CA ILE A 64 -4.41 7.66 -15.79
C ILE A 64 -4.64 8.73 -16.82
N LYS A 65 -3.56 9.13 -17.49
CA LYS A 65 -3.57 10.26 -18.43
C LYS A 65 -2.33 10.22 -19.34
N PRO A 66 -2.45 10.68 -20.59
CA PRO A 66 -1.26 10.99 -21.39
C PRO A 66 -0.33 11.92 -20.62
N PHE A 67 0.98 11.66 -20.68
CA PHE A 67 1.96 12.42 -19.89
C PHE A 67 1.87 13.93 -20.08
N LEU A 68 1.70 14.39 -21.33
CA LEU A 68 1.59 15.83 -21.65
C LEU A 68 0.31 16.49 -21.12
N GLU A 69 -0.70 15.71 -20.74
CA GLU A 69 -1.94 16.18 -20.13
C GLU A 69 -1.92 16.14 -18.60
N THR A 70 -0.91 15.47 -18.02
CA THR A 70 -0.74 15.38 -16.56
C THR A 70 -0.30 16.75 -16.03
N THR A 71 -1.08 17.28 -15.09
CA THR A 71 -0.80 18.59 -14.47
C THR A 71 0.15 18.45 -13.28
N LEU A 72 0.89 19.53 -12.97
CA LEU A 72 1.72 19.58 -11.76
C LEU A 72 0.90 19.36 -10.49
N GLN A 73 -0.35 19.84 -10.45
CA GLN A 73 -1.24 19.62 -9.30
C GLN A 73 -1.57 18.13 -9.10
N GLU A 74 -1.83 17.38 -10.19
CA GLU A 74 -2.05 15.92 -10.12
C GLU A 74 -0.78 15.21 -9.69
N TRP A 75 0.39 15.63 -10.19
CA TRP A 75 1.69 15.12 -9.76
C TRP A 75 1.89 15.30 -8.25
N GLU A 76 1.77 16.51 -7.74
CA GLU A 76 1.96 16.83 -6.33
C GLU A 76 0.96 16.06 -5.45
N TRP A 77 -0.30 16.00 -5.89
CA TRP A 77 -1.34 15.26 -5.17
C TRP A 77 -1.05 13.76 -5.10
N LEU A 78 -0.71 13.11 -6.22
CA LEU A 78 -0.49 11.67 -6.23
C LEU A 78 0.80 11.30 -5.48
N MET A 79 1.86 12.11 -5.62
CA MET A 79 3.07 11.96 -4.81
C MET A 79 2.79 12.12 -3.31
N ALA A 80 1.90 13.04 -2.93
CA ALA A 80 1.50 13.21 -1.54
C ALA A 80 0.74 11.98 -1.00
N VAL A 81 -0.21 11.45 -1.79
CA VAL A 81 -1.03 10.33 -1.38
C VAL A 81 -0.25 9.01 -1.39
N ASN A 82 0.52 8.72 -2.45
CA ASN A 82 1.16 7.42 -2.61
C ASN A 82 2.56 7.33 -1.97
N VAL A 83 3.31 8.44 -1.89
CA VAL A 83 4.72 8.41 -1.46
C VAL A 83 4.91 9.12 -0.13
N ARG A 84 4.50 10.40 -0.02
CA ARG A 84 4.67 11.17 1.23
C ARG A 84 3.92 10.50 2.39
N SER A 85 2.75 9.92 2.15
CA SER A 85 1.98 9.19 3.15
C SER A 85 2.78 8.06 3.82
N MET A 86 3.49 7.24 3.02
CA MET A 86 4.33 6.16 3.56
C MET A 86 5.46 6.72 4.44
N PHE A 87 6.10 7.81 3.98
CA PHE A 87 7.12 8.48 4.78
C PHE A 87 6.54 8.97 6.12
N LEU A 88 5.41 9.66 6.10
CA LEU A 88 4.79 10.22 7.30
C LEU A 88 4.34 9.12 8.28
N MET A 89 3.62 8.11 7.78
CA MET A 89 3.16 6.99 8.61
C MET A 89 4.33 6.19 9.18
N THR A 90 5.32 5.86 8.37
CA THR A 90 6.51 5.13 8.83
C THR A 90 7.27 5.93 9.87
N LYS A 91 7.53 7.23 9.62
CA LYS A 91 8.22 8.13 10.57
C LYS A 91 7.49 8.23 11.91
N ALA A 92 6.15 8.29 11.88
CA ALA A 92 5.35 8.40 13.10
C ALA A 92 5.31 7.08 13.91
N VAL A 93 5.32 5.92 13.25
CA VAL A 93 5.20 4.60 13.90
C VAL A 93 6.56 4.03 14.32
N LEU A 94 7.62 4.30 13.57
CA LEU A 94 8.95 3.72 13.76
C LEU A 94 9.51 3.86 15.19
N PRO A 95 9.36 5.01 15.89
CA PRO A 95 9.80 5.11 17.29
C PRO A 95 9.13 4.09 18.22
N SER A 96 7.85 3.76 17.97
CA SER A 96 7.10 2.75 18.71
C SER A 96 7.66 1.34 18.47
N MET A 97 7.95 1.01 17.21
CA MET A 97 8.58 -0.26 16.83
C MET A 97 9.97 -0.43 17.48
N LEU A 98 10.80 0.62 17.40
CA LEU A 98 12.14 0.59 17.99
C LEU A 98 12.11 0.42 19.51
N LYS A 99 11.15 1.07 20.19
CA LYS A 99 10.95 0.89 21.63
C LYS A 99 10.45 -0.51 21.99
N ALA A 100 9.67 -1.13 21.12
CA ALA A 100 9.19 -2.51 21.28
C ALA A 100 10.26 -3.58 20.93
N GLY A 101 11.44 -3.18 20.44
CA GLY A 101 12.53 -4.09 20.07
C GLY A 101 12.46 -4.59 18.63
N GLY A 102 11.56 -4.04 17.80
CA GLY A 102 11.41 -4.39 16.40
C GLY A 102 9.99 -4.25 15.89
N GLY A 103 9.78 -4.60 14.63
CA GLY A 103 8.47 -4.56 13.98
C GLY A 103 8.52 -4.94 12.51
N ALA A 104 7.36 -4.93 11.87
CA ALA A 104 7.21 -5.26 10.47
C ALA A 104 6.42 -4.18 9.73
N ILE A 105 6.94 -3.77 8.58
CA ILE A 105 6.30 -2.80 7.68
C ILE A 105 6.09 -3.48 6.33
N VAL A 106 4.88 -3.33 5.77
CA VAL A 106 4.59 -3.70 4.39
C VAL A 106 4.08 -2.47 3.66
N CYS A 107 4.61 -2.22 2.46
CA CYS A 107 4.19 -1.13 1.59
C CYS A 107 3.51 -1.70 0.34
N THR A 108 2.38 -1.14 -0.06
CA THR A 108 1.72 -1.51 -1.31
C THR A 108 2.37 -0.78 -2.48
N SER A 109 3.23 -1.50 -3.21
CA SER A 109 3.73 -1.09 -4.51
C SER A 109 2.75 -1.54 -5.62
N SER A 110 3.24 -2.02 -6.75
CA SER A 110 2.49 -2.53 -7.89
C SER A 110 3.44 -3.27 -8.83
N ILE A 111 2.91 -4.08 -9.75
CA ILE A 111 3.64 -4.48 -10.97
C ILE A 111 4.15 -3.27 -11.74
N SER A 112 3.44 -2.14 -11.71
CA SER A 112 3.78 -0.86 -12.34
C SER A 112 5.12 -0.26 -11.85
N ALA A 113 5.69 -0.77 -10.77
CA ALA A 113 7.03 -0.39 -10.33
C ALA A 113 8.16 -0.96 -11.22
N VAL A 114 7.87 -1.99 -12.02
CA VAL A 114 8.84 -2.69 -12.89
C VAL A 114 8.32 -2.91 -14.31
N ALA A 115 7.02 -2.92 -14.51
CA ALA A 115 6.36 -3.08 -15.81
C ALA A 115 5.48 -1.85 -16.07
N ALA A 116 6.04 -0.88 -16.79
CA ALA A 116 5.36 0.40 -17.06
C ALA A 116 4.15 0.22 -17.97
N THR A 117 3.08 0.95 -17.68
CA THR A 117 1.85 0.95 -18.44
C THR A 117 1.67 2.29 -19.17
N PRO A 118 1.24 2.33 -20.43
CA PRO A 118 0.93 3.57 -21.12
C PRO A 118 -0.10 4.40 -20.35
N ASN A 119 0.07 5.72 -20.34
CA ASN A 119 -0.77 6.71 -19.64
C ASN A 119 -0.70 6.66 -18.09
N GLU A 120 0.24 5.91 -17.52
CA GLU A 120 0.43 5.77 -16.07
C GLU A 120 1.78 6.32 -15.56
N VAL A 121 2.48 7.14 -16.35
CA VAL A 121 3.83 7.64 -15.98
C VAL A 121 3.90 8.16 -14.55
N LEU A 122 2.91 8.92 -14.11
CA LEU A 122 2.84 9.43 -12.75
C LEU A 122 2.63 8.31 -11.72
N TYR A 123 1.71 7.40 -11.98
CA TYR A 123 1.43 6.27 -11.10
C TYR A 123 2.63 5.34 -10.99
N ASP A 124 3.22 4.93 -12.11
CA ASP A 124 4.41 4.09 -12.19
C ASP A 124 5.57 4.70 -11.39
N THR A 125 5.77 6.02 -11.53
CA THR A 125 6.78 6.76 -10.76
C THR A 125 6.52 6.66 -9.25
N THR A 126 5.26 6.83 -8.80
CA THR A 126 4.94 6.69 -7.38
C THR A 126 5.16 5.27 -6.87
N LYS A 127 4.85 4.25 -7.69
CA LYS A 127 5.01 2.84 -7.29
C LYS A 127 6.47 2.39 -7.31
N GLY A 128 7.28 2.92 -8.23
CA GLY A 128 8.73 2.79 -8.18
C GLY A 128 9.35 3.42 -6.92
N ALA A 129 8.86 4.60 -6.51
CA ALA A 129 9.28 5.22 -5.25
C ALA A 129 8.89 4.37 -4.02
N CYS A 130 7.67 3.81 -3.98
CA CYS A 130 7.21 2.88 -2.93
C CYS A 130 8.13 1.66 -2.82
N HIS A 131 8.47 1.10 -3.97
CA HIS A 131 9.33 -0.06 -4.11
C HIS A 131 10.72 0.19 -3.49
N MET A 132 11.37 1.32 -3.83
CA MET A 132 12.68 1.66 -3.29
C MET A 132 12.61 2.12 -1.82
N PHE A 133 11.55 2.81 -1.40
CA PHE A 133 11.35 3.22 -0.01
C PHE A 133 11.36 2.00 0.93
N ALA A 134 10.64 0.93 0.58
CA ALA A 134 10.61 -0.27 1.39
C ALA A 134 12.00 -0.90 1.55
N ARG A 135 12.80 -0.94 0.47
CA ARG A 135 14.19 -1.44 0.50
C ARG A 135 15.10 -0.58 1.36
N ALA A 136 14.98 0.75 1.26
CA ALA A 136 15.80 1.68 2.01
C ALA A 136 15.56 1.56 3.52
N ILE A 137 14.29 1.53 3.95
CA ILE A 137 13.92 1.31 5.35
C ILE A 137 14.40 -0.06 5.85
N ALA A 138 14.26 -1.11 5.03
CA ALA A 138 14.73 -2.45 5.37
C ALA A 138 16.22 -2.48 5.69
N VAL A 139 17.05 -1.86 4.85
CA VAL A 139 18.51 -1.82 5.02
C VAL A 139 18.91 -0.98 6.24
N GLU A 140 18.27 0.19 6.43
CA GLU A 140 18.60 1.11 7.51
C GLU A 140 18.27 0.58 8.90
N TYR A 141 17.16 -0.20 9.03
CA TYR A 141 16.64 -0.62 10.34
C TYR A 141 16.72 -2.11 10.63
N ARG A 142 17.28 -2.95 9.73
CA ARG A 142 17.37 -4.41 9.94
C ARG A 142 18.08 -4.80 11.25
N GLU A 143 19.15 -4.08 11.61
CA GLU A 143 19.91 -4.34 12.84
C GLU A 143 19.17 -3.86 14.12
N ARG A 144 18.11 -3.08 13.92
CA ARG A 144 17.20 -2.60 14.95
C ARG A 144 15.94 -3.48 15.06
N GLY A 145 15.92 -4.64 14.40
CA GLY A 145 14.80 -5.58 14.42
C GLY A 145 13.57 -5.15 13.61
N VAL A 146 13.68 -4.13 12.75
CA VAL A 146 12.57 -3.71 11.90
C VAL A 146 12.75 -4.31 10.51
N ARG A 147 11.71 -4.99 10.02
CA ARG A 147 11.61 -5.49 8.66
C ARG A 147 10.71 -4.56 7.84
N CYS A 148 11.05 -4.35 6.58
CA CYS A 148 10.22 -3.62 5.64
C CYS A 148 10.23 -4.30 4.28
N ASN A 149 9.05 -4.60 3.74
CA ASN A 149 8.89 -5.27 2.46
C ASN A 149 7.83 -4.55 1.62
N ALA A 150 7.83 -4.79 0.32
CA ALA A 150 6.76 -4.35 -0.57
C ALA A 150 5.95 -5.55 -1.06
N VAL A 151 4.63 -5.40 -1.14
CA VAL A 151 3.75 -6.25 -1.93
C VAL A 151 3.46 -5.54 -3.24
N CYS A 152 3.54 -6.27 -4.36
CA CYS A 152 3.41 -5.75 -5.72
C CYS A 152 2.25 -6.48 -6.42
N PRO A 153 1.00 -6.04 -6.22
CA PRO A 153 -0.15 -6.65 -6.88
C PRO A 153 -0.15 -6.38 -8.39
N GLY A 154 -0.72 -7.33 -9.15
CA GLY A 154 -1.19 -7.11 -10.51
C GLY A 154 -2.58 -6.44 -10.53
N PHE A 155 -3.37 -6.73 -11.56
CA PHE A 155 -4.77 -6.28 -11.67
C PHE A 155 -5.64 -6.99 -10.63
N ILE A 156 -6.26 -6.24 -9.72
CA ILE A 156 -7.08 -6.76 -8.61
C ILE A 156 -8.50 -6.19 -8.69
N ALA A 157 -9.51 -7.04 -8.56
CA ALA A 157 -10.93 -6.70 -8.60
C ALA A 157 -11.34 -5.86 -7.38
N THR A 158 -11.13 -4.57 -7.46
CA THR A 158 -11.42 -3.56 -6.43
C THR A 158 -11.96 -2.29 -7.10
N PRO A 159 -12.59 -1.37 -6.35
CA PRO A 159 -12.95 -0.06 -6.89
C PRO A 159 -11.75 0.71 -7.48
N HIS A 160 -10.53 0.50 -6.95
CA HIS A 160 -9.30 1.06 -7.51
C HIS A 160 -8.96 0.40 -8.85
N GLY A 161 -8.89 -0.94 -8.89
CA GLY A 161 -8.58 -1.68 -10.12
C GLY A 161 -9.62 -1.47 -11.24
N ASN A 162 -10.90 -1.34 -10.89
CA ASN A 162 -11.94 -1.03 -11.87
C ASN A 162 -11.71 0.35 -12.50
N ARG A 163 -11.36 1.38 -11.68
CA ARG A 163 -11.00 2.71 -12.22
C ARG A 163 -9.76 2.67 -13.10
N GLU A 164 -8.79 1.81 -12.78
CA GLU A 164 -7.60 1.60 -13.60
C GLU A 164 -7.97 1.03 -14.96
N VAL A 165 -8.72 -0.07 -15.00
CA VAL A 165 -9.20 -0.70 -16.23
C VAL A 165 -10.03 0.28 -17.08
N GLU A 166 -11.00 0.98 -16.48
CA GLU A 166 -11.83 1.99 -17.16
C GLU A 166 -10.96 3.12 -17.74
N GLY A 167 -10.00 3.61 -16.96
CA GLY A 167 -9.11 4.70 -17.38
C GLY A 167 -8.21 4.28 -18.54
N LEU A 168 -7.59 3.11 -18.47
CA LEU A 168 -6.73 2.57 -19.52
C LEU A 168 -7.51 2.31 -20.80
N THR A 169 -8.70 1.70 -20.70
CA THR A 169 -9.60 1.45 -21.82
C THR A 169 -9.99 2.76 -22.53
N LYS A 170 -10.26 3.83 -21.79
CA LYS A 170 -10.58 5.16 -22.34
C LYS A 170 -9.47 5.68 -23.25
N TYR A 171 -8.22 5.36 -22.97
CA TYR A 171 -7.07 5.76 -23.77
C TYR A 171 -6.58 4.69 -24.74
N GLY A 172 -7.40 3.65 -25.00
CA GLY A 172 -7.14 2.62 -26.01
C GLY A 172 -6.11 1.56 -25.61
N VAL A 173 -5.79 1.47 -24.34
CA VAL A 173 -4.97 0.36 -23.82
C VAL A 173 -5.87 -0.86 -23.65
N ASP A 174 -5.48 -1.99 -24.23
CA ASP A 174 -6.25 -3.22 -24.09
C ASP A 174 -5.97 -3.90 -22.75
N VAL A 175 -6.90 -3.70 -21.83
CA VAL A 175 -7.01 -4.35 -20.52
C VAL A 175 -8.33 -5.10 -20.40
N SER A 176 -8.80 -5.67 -21.51
CA SER A 176 -9.99 -6.53 -21.54
C SER A 176 -9.76 -7.80 -20.71
N ASP A 177 -10.85 -8.43 -20.25
CA ASP A 177 -10.76 -9.69 -19.50
C ASP A 177 -9.94 -10.77 -20.21
N PRO A 178 -10.06 -11.00 -21.56
CA PRO A 178 -9.18 -11.93 -22.27
C PRO A 178 -7.69 -11.54 -22.22
N THR A 179 -7.36 -10.24 -22.32
CA THR A 179 -5.97 -9.76 -22.26
C THR A 179 -5.40 -9.93 -20.85
N ILE A 180 -6.13 -9.56 -19.82
CA ILE A 180 -5.73 -9.81 -18.42
C ILE A 180 -5.60 -11.31 -18.16
N ALA A 181 -6.53 -12.13 -18.66
CA ALA A 181 -6.45 -13.58 -18.52
C ALA A 181 -5.23 -14.19 -19.24
N MET A 182 -4.83 -13.65 -20.39
CA MET A 182 -3.62 -14.07 -21.09
C MET A 182 -2.34 -13.72 -20.30
N GLN A 183 -2.28 -12.56 -19.69
CA GLN A 183 -1.11 -12.04 -18.99
C GLN A 183 -1.02 -12.52 -17.53
N GLN A 184 -2.14 -12.57 -16.82
CA GLN A 184 -2.22 -12.83 -15.39
C GLN A 184 -3.08 -14.05 -15.02
N GLY A 185 -3.67 -14.73 -15.98
CA GLY A 185 -4.58 -15.87 -15.78
C GLY A 185 -6.00 -15.48 -15.40
N ARG A 186 -6.18 -14.47 -14.58
CA ARG A 186 -7.47 -13.85 -14.16
C ARG A 186 -7.24 -12.52 -13.47
N MET A 187 -8.27 -11.71 -13.35
CA MET A 187 -8.29 -10.63 -12.37
C MET A 187 -8.09 -11.21 -10.96
N GLY A 188 -7.12 -10.71 -10.22
CA GLY A 188 -6.88 -11.09 -8.82
C GLY A 188 -8.01 -10.64 -7.90
N GLN A 189 -8.10 -11.24 -6.73
CA GLN A 189 -9.03 -10.84 -5.67
C GLN A 189 -8.27 -10.20 -4.50
N PRO A 190 -8.89 -9.35 -3.68
CA PRO A 190 -8.25 -8.80 -2.49
C PRO A 190 -7.59 -9.84 -1.58
N ASP A 191 -8.22 -11.01 -1.43
CA ASP A 191 -7.71 -12.10 -0.60
C ASP A 191 -6.41 -12.72 -1.15
N ASP A 192 -6.19 -12.68 -2.48
CA ASP A 192 -4.92 -13.12 -3.07
C ASP A 192 -3.74 -12.28 -2.54
N VAL A 193 -3.99 -10.98 -2.28
CA VAL A 193 -2.97 -10.05 -1.76
C VAL A 193 -2.89 -10.09 -0.22
N ALA A 194 -4.04 -10.21 0.45
CA ALA A 194 -4.12 -10.16 1.91
C ALA A 194 -3.27 -11.24 2.58
N GLY A 195 -3.28 -12.47 2.05
CA GLY A 195 -2.45 -13.56 2.55
C GLY A 195 -0.94 -13.24 2.53
N ALA A 196 -0.46 -12.63 1.44
CA ALA A 196 0.93 -12.20 1.30
C ALA A 196 1.29 -11.10 2.31
N VAL A 197 0.39 -10.13 2.54
CA VAL A 197 0.59 -9.06 3.53
C VAL A 197 0.66 -9.62 4.94
N VAL A 198 -0.28 -10.50 5.31
CA VAL A 198 -0.30 -11.15 6.63
C VAL A 198 0.98 -11.95 6.86
N PHE A 199 1.42 -12.73 5.87
CA PHE A 199 2.69 -13.47 5.93
C PHE A 199 3.87 -12.52 6.15
N LEU A 200 4.01 -11.46 5.35
CA LEU A 200 5.12 -10.51 5.47
C LEU A 200 5.12 -9.73 6.80
N LEU A 201 3.96 -9.52 7.43
CA LEU A 201 3.85 -8.90 8.75
C LEU A 201 4.09 -9.88 9.90
N SER A 202 3.97 -11.19 9.68
CA SER A 202 4.10 -12.22 10.70
C SER A 202 5.56 -12.59 11.02
N ASP A 203 5.76 -13.33 12.10
CA ASP A 203 7.07 -13.88 12.50
C ASP A 203 7.58 -15.00 11.57
N GLU A 204 6.71 -15.57 10.74
CA GLU A 204 7.11 -16.54 9.71
C GLU A 204 8.03 -15.91 8.67
N ALA A 205 7.90 -14.59 8.44
CA ALA A 205 8.74 -13.80 7.56
C ALA A 205 9.96 -13.15 8.27
N LYS A 206 10.37 -13.63 9.44
CA LYS A 206 11.42 -13.00 10.27
C LYS A 206 12.78 -12.83 9.58
N PHE A 207 13.07 -13.60 8.55
CA PHE A 207 14.31 -13.49 7.76
C PHE A 207 14.09 -12.85 6.39
N ILE A 208 12.90 -12.23 6.15
CA ILE A 208 12.52 -11.57 4.90
C ILE A 208 12.41 -10.08 5.15
N THR A 209 13.34 -9.31 4.56
CA THR A 209 13.30 -7.84 4.58
C THR A 209 13.90 -7.28 3.28
N GLY A 210 13.35 -6.18 2.79
CA GLY A 210 13.77 -5.54 1.54
C GLY A 210 13.29 -6.26 0.28
N THR A 211 12.39 -7.25 0.40
CA THR A 211 11.83 -7.96 -0.76
C THR A 211 10.70 -7.18 -1.40
N GLN A 212 10.51 -7.44 -2.70
CA GLN A 212 9.33 -7.10 -3.47
C GLN A 212 8.62 -8.40 -3.81
N LEU A 213 7.51 -8.65 -3.15
CA LEU A 213 6.70 -9.84 -3.36
C LEU A 213 5.62 -9.53 -4.40
N PHE A 214 5.80 -10.03 -5.61
CA PHE A 214 4.80 -9.91 -6.67
C PHE A 214 3.64 -10.86 -6.38
N VAL A 215 2.42 -10.33 -6.47
CA VAL A 215 1.16 -11.05 -6.32
C VAL A 215 0.35 -10.80 -7.59
N ASP A 216 0.83 -11.34 -8.68
CA ASP A 216 0.43 -11.04 -10.05
C ASP A 216 0.25 -12.28 -10.93
N ASN A 217 0.24 -13.45 -10.30
CA ASN A 217 0.13 -14.77 -10.96
C ASN A 217 1.10 -14.94 -12.17
N GLY A 218 2.32 -14.38 -12.06
CA GLY A 218 3.36 -14.52 -13.06
C GLY A 218 3.37 -13.44 -14.15
N PHE A 219 2.56 -12.41 -14.07
CA PHE A 219 2.53 -11.29 -15.02
C PHE A 219 3.93 -10.71 -15.29
N THR A 220 4.72 -10.50 -14.24
CA THR A 220 6.06 -9.91 -14.35
C THR A 220 7.17 -10.95 -14.51
N ALA A 221 6.87 -12.23 -14.62
CA ALA A 221 7.86 -13.30 -14.73
C ALA A 221 8.25 -13.62 -16.18
N VAL A 222 7.61 -12.99 -17.18
CA VAL A 222 7.82 -13.20 -18.62
C VAL A 222 8.28 -11.93 -19.31
#